data_d262109e36667b41c651a01a8e7fad5b
#
_entry.id   d262109e36667b41c651a01a8e7fad5b
#
_cell.length_a   1.000
_cell.length_b   1.000
_cell.length_c   1.000
_cell.angle_alpha   90.00
_cell.angle_beta   90.00
_cell.angle_gamma   90.00
#
_symmetry.space_group_name_H-M   'P 1'
#
loop_
_entity.id
_entity.type
_entity.pdbx_description
1 polymer ?
#
loop_
_entity_poly.entity_id
_entity_poly.type
_entity_poly.pdbx_seq_one_letter_code
_entity_poly.pdbx_strand_id
1 'polypeptide(L)'
;VSTYPPGKEDIALVGDAAVPAVEVLAVVQEGAGELGEEVRLFDVYTGEQLGADKKSLAFALRLRAADRTLTAEETAAVRERIVTLAAERVGAVLRR
;
A
#
# COMPACT_ATOMS: atom_id res chain seq x y z
N VAL A 1 -2.09 -11.74 -21.25
CA VAL A 1 -1.08 -11.78 -20.22
C VAL A 1 0.12 -10.94 -20.62
N SER A 2 0.55 -10.04 -19.75
CA SER A 2 1.70 -9.21 -20.04
C SER A 2 2.99 -10.02 -19.96
N THR A 3 3.89 -9.80 -20.92
CA THR A 3 5.22 -10.42 -20.90
C THR A 3 6.25 -9.54 -20.18
N TYR A 4 5.84 -8.33 -19.79
CA TYR A 4 6.73 -7.42 -19.08
C TYR A 4 6.82 -7.78 -17.60
N PRO A 5 8.00 -7.67 -16.96
CA PRO A 5 8.12 -7.98 -15.54
C PRO A 5 7.32 -6.99 -14.67
N PRO A 6 6.72 -7.46 -13.58
CA PRO A 6 5.99 -6.57 -12.69
C PRO A 6 6.93 -5.73 -11.84
N GLY A 7 6.48 -4.55 -11.44
CA GLY A 7 7.11 -3.80 -10.40
C GLY A 7 6.63 -4.32 -9.04
N LYS A 8 7.55 -4.52 -8.11
CA LYS A 8 7.21 -4.99 -6.77
C LYS A 8 7.57 -3.93 -5.76
N GLU A 9 6.63 -3.63 -4.85
CA GLU A 9 6.83 -2.65 -3.79
C GLU A 9 6.25 -3.18 -2.50
N ASP A 10 6.93 -2.91 -1.40
CA ASP A 10 6.39 -3.19 -0.08
C ASP A 10 6.19 -1.85 0.63
N ILE A 11 5.04 -1.68 1.24
CA ILE A 11 4.77 -0.48 2.04
C ILE A 11 4.20 -0.88 3.39
N ALA A 12 4.46 -0.08 4.40
CA ALA A 12 3.87 -0.25 5.71
C ALA A 12 3.17 1.04 6.10
N LEU A 13 1.93 0.91 6.54
CA LEU A 13 1.12 2.05 6.96
C LEU A 13 0.78 1.90 8.44
N VAL A 14 0.99 2.97 9.19
CA VAL A 14 0.65 3.01 10.62
C VAL A 14 -0.62 3.82 10.79
N GLY A 15 -1.60 3.24 11.42
CA GLY A 15 -2.87 3.90 11.64
C GLY A 15 -3.52 3.45 12.94
N ASP A 16 -4.73 3.97 13.16
CA ASP A 16 -5.52 3.64 14.34
C ASP A 16 -5.83 2.15 14.35
N ALA A 17 -5.55 1.49 15.47
CA ALA A 17 -5.82 0.06 15.61
C ALA A 17 -7.30 -0.28 15.49
N ALA A 18 -8.19 0.68 15.73
CA ALA A 18 -9.64 0.47 15.62
C ALA A 18 -10.11 0.38 14.18
N VAL A 19 -9.34 0.89 13.21
CA VAL A 19 -9.73 0.80 11.80
C VAL A 19 -9.49 -0.62 11.30
N PRO A 20 -10.51 -1.31 10.78
CA PRO A 20 -10.31 -2.68 10.30
C PRO A 20 -9.29 -2.75 9.16
N ALA A 21 -8.49 -3.81 9.17
CA ALA A 21 -7.46 -4.00 8.14
C ALA A 21 -8.05 -4.03 6.73
N VAL A 22 -9.27 -4.56 6.58
CA VAL A 22 -9.93 -4.64 5.28
C VAL A 22 -10.22 -3.25 4.69
N GLU A 23 -10.49 -2.27 5.55
CA GLU A 23 -10.70 -0.90 5.08
C GLU A 23 -9.41 -0.28 4.57
N VAL A 24 -8.30 -0.55 5.26
CA VAL A 24 -7.00 -0.06 4.82
C VAL A 24 -6.60 -0.74 3.51
N LEU A 25 -6.83 -2.05 3.41
CA LEU A 25 -6.55 -2.79 2.18
C LEU A 25 -7.33 -2.21 0.99
N ALA A 26 -8.61 -1.88 1.19
CA ALA A 26 -9.42 -1.30 0.13
C ALA A 26 -8.85 0.04 -0.35
N VAL A 27 -8.36 0.86 0.57
CA VAL A 27 -7.74 2.14 0.24
C VAL A 27 -6.46 1.93 -0.56
N VAL A 28 -5.65 0.96 -0.17
CA VAL A 28 -4.41 0.64 -0.89
C VAL A 28 -4.73 0.16 -2.31
N GLN A 29 -5.74 -0.69 -2.45
CA GLN A 29 -6.18 -1.17 -3.75
C GLN A 29 -6.67 -0.03 -4.64
N GLU A 30 -7.43 0.90 -4.07
CA GLU A 30 -7.90 2.06 -4.81
C GLU A 30 -6.73 2.94 -5.27
N GLY A 31 -5.75 3.15 -4.39
CA GLY A 31 -4.57 3.95 -4.73
C GLY A 31 -3.70 3.30 -5.80
N ALA A 32 -3.60 1.97 -5.79
CA ALA A 32 -2.84 1.26 -6.80
C ALA A 32 -3.53 1.33 -8.17
N GLY A 33 -4.87 1.36 -8.18
CA GLY A 33 -5.64 1.54 -9.41
C GLY A 33 -5.40 0.45 -10.44
N GLU A 34 -5.43 0.83 -11.70
CA GLU A 34 -5.28 -0.13 -12.80
C GLU A 34 -3.92 -0.81 -12.86
N LEU A 35 -2.90 -0.16 -12.31
CA LEU A 35 -1.56 -0.76 -12.30
C LEU A 35 -1.41 -1.81 -11.21
N GLY A 36 -2.32 -1.86 -10.25
CA GLY A 36 -2.25 -2.83 -9.16
C GLY A 36 -2.74 -4.20 -9.58
N GLU A 37 -1.81 -5.05 -10.01
CA GLU A 37 -2.13 -6.43 -10.35
C GLU A 37 -2.51 -7.23 -9.11
N GLU A 38 -1.77 -7.02 -8.02
CA GLU A 38 -2.04 -7.68 -6.75
C GLU A 38 -1.68 -6.75 -5.60
N VAL A 39 -2.53 -6.70 -4.59
CA VAL A 39 -2.27 -6.00 -3.34
C VAL A 39 -2.56 -6.99 -2.22
N ARG A 40 -1.55 -7.30 -1.41
CA ARG A 40 -1.68 -8.31 -0.36
C ARG A 40 -1.20 -7.77 0.98
N LEU A 41 -2.06 -7.89 1.99
CA LEU A 41 -1.66 -7.63 3.37
C LEU A 41 -0.91 -8.85 3.87
N PHE A 42 0.35 -8.71 4.26
CA PHE A 42 1.14 -9.85 4.69
C PHE A 42 1.61 -9.78 6.15
N ASP A 43 1.43 -8.64 6.80
CA ASP A 43 1.82 -8.53 8.20
C ASP A 43 1.02 -7.45 8.91
N VAL A 44 0.68 -7.70 10.17
CA VAL A 44 0.06 -6.72 11.06
C VAL A 44 0.88 -6.71 12.34
N TYR A 45 1.37 -5.55 12.71
CA TYR A 45 2.24 -5.41 13.86
C TYR A 45 1.69 -4.36 14.83
N THR A 46 1.69 -4.71 16.11
CA THR A 46 1.39 -3.76 17.18
C THR A 46 2.57 -3.75 18.13
N GLY A 47 2.81 -2.62 18.77
CA GLY A 47 3.92 -2.51 19.70
C GLY A 47 4.01 -1.11 20.27
N GLU A 48 4.71 -0.98 21.37
CA GLU A 48 4.84 0.31 22.06
C GLU A 48 5.48 1.38 21.20
N GLN A 49 6.37 0.99 20.29
CA GLN A 49 7.02 1.92 19.37
C GLN A 49 6.06 2.65 18.47
N LEU A 50 4.90 2.05 18.22
CA LEU A 50 3.89 2.66 17.33
C LEU A 50 2.92 3.54 18.09
N GLY A 51 2.81 3.36 19.40
CA GLY A 51 1.82 4.03 20.23
C GLY A 51 0.73 3.07 20.67
N ALA A 52 0.02 3.43 21.76
CA ALA A 52 -0.91 2.53 22.43
C ALA A 52 -2.05 2.05 21.54
N ASP A 53 -2.54 2.91 20.66
CA ASP A 53 -3.74 2.62 19.85
C ASP A 53 -3.42 2.53 18.37
N LYS A 54 -2.18 2.17 18.04
CA LYS A 54 -1.74 2.13 16.65
C LYS A 54 -1.36 0.71 16.24
N LYS A 55 -1.47 0.46 14.93
CA LYS A 55 -0.97 -0.76 14.33
C LYS A 55 -0.29 -0.44 13.00
N SER A 56 0.67 -1.27 12.62
CA SER A 56 1.34 -1.18 11.33
C SER A 56 0.83 -2.31 10.45
N LEU A 57 0.43 -1.97 9.23
CA LEU A 57 -0.07 -2.92 8.25
C LEU A 57 0.91 -2.93 7.08
N ALA A 58 1.48 -4.08 6.79
CA ALA A 58 2.45 -4.23 5.71
C ALA A 58 1.78 -4.86 4.49
N PHE A 59 1.93 -4.21 3.35
CA PHE A 59 1.33 -4.64 2.09
C PHE A 59 2.41 -4.90 1.05
N ALA A 60 2.24 -5.99 0.32
CA ALA A 60 3.05 -6.29 -0.84
C ALA A 60 2.25 -5.91 -2.08
N LEU A 61 2.85 -5.11 -2.93
CA LEU A 61 2.21 -4.63 -4.15
C LEU A 61 2.90 -5.24 -5.36
N ARG A 62 2.09 -5.73 -6.30
CA ARG A 62 2.60 -6.12 -7.61
C ARG A 62 1.94 -5.21 -8.62
N LEU A 63 2.76 -4.41 -9.30
CA LEU A 63 2.29 -3.40 -10.25
C LEU A 63 2.69 -3.83 -11.64
N ARG A 64 1.78 -3.70 -12.58
CA ARG A 64 2.05 -4.11 -13.96
C ARG A 64 1.27 -3.24 -14.93
N ALA A 65 1.98 -2.79 -15.97
CA ALA A 65 1.33 -2.16 -17.12
C ALA A 65 1.22 -3.21 -18.22
N ALA A 66 0.17 -3.10 -19.03
CA ALA A 66 -0.08 -4.07 -20.10
C ALA A 66 0.90 -3.95 -21.25
N ASP A 67 1.47 -2.77 -21.46
CA ASP A 67 2.20 -2.42 -22.66
C ASP A 67 3.65 -2.02 -22.45
N ARG A 68 4.15 -2.09 -21.21
CA ARG A 68 5.52 -1.66 -20.91
C ARG A 68 5.96 -2.14 -19.55
N THR A 69 7.27 -2.07 -19.30
CA THR A 69 7.82 -2.22 -17.94
C THR A 69 7.67 -0.87 -17.24
N LEU A 70 7.17 -0.89 -16.01
CA LEU A 70 7.00 0.34 -15.24
C LEU A 70 8.34 0.94 -14.85
N THR A 71 8.44 2.26 -14.94
CA THR A 71 9.64 2.97 -14.47
C THR A 71 9.57 3.16 -12.96
N ALA A 72 10.73 3.48 -12.37
CA ALA A 72 10.79 3.81 -10.94
C ALA A 72 9.90 5.01 -10.61
N GLU A 73 9.80 5.97 -11.53
CA GLU A 73 8.95 7.14 -11.33
C GLU A 73 7.47 6.78 -11.32
N GLU A 74 7.05 5.87 -12.17
CA GLU A 74 5.67 5.40 -12.19
C GLU A 74 5.33 4.65 -10.91
N THR A 75 6.24 3.80 -10.44
CA THR A 75 6.07 3.07 -9.20
C THR A 75 5.98 4.03 -8.00
N ALA A 76 6.85 5.04 -7.97
CA ALA A 76 6.83 6.04 -6.91
C ALA A 76 5.52 6.83 -6.92
N ALA A 77 4.99 7.15 -8.10
CA ALA A 77 3.73 7.88 -8.20
C ALA A 77 2.56 7.06 -7.63
N VAL A 78 2.56 5.75 -7.86
CA VAL A 78 1.54 4.87 -7.28
C VAL A 78 1.65 4.88 -5.76
N ARG A 79 2.86 4.76 -5.22
CA ARG A 79 3.08 4.79 -3.77
C ARG A 79 2.58 6.09 -3.16
N GLU A 80 2.90 7.22 -3.79
CA GLU A 80 2.47 8.52 -3.30
C GLU A 80 0.95 8.64 -3.28
N ARG A 81 0.28 8.13 -4.30
CA ARG A 81 -1.18 8.15 -4.35
C ARG A 81 -1.78 7.31 -3.23
N ILE A 82 -1.21 6.14 -2.97
CA ILE A 82 -1.65 5.28 -1.87
C ILE A 82 -1.47 5.99 -0.53
N VAL A 83 -0.32 6.61 -0.31
CA VAL A 83 -0.01 7.32 0.93
C VAL A 83 -1.00 8.47 1.15
N THR A 84 -1.27 9.24 0.10
CA THR A 84 -2.22 10.36 0.18
C THR A 84 -3.62 9.87 0.52
N LEU A 85 -4.10 8.84 -0.17
CA LEU A 85 -5.44 8.30 0.09
C LEU A 85 -5.54 7.70 1.49
N ALA A 86 -4.50 6.99 1.93
CA ALA A 86 -4.50 6.40 3.26
C ALA A 86 -4.60 7.47 4.34
N ALA A 87 -3.88 8.58 4.19
CA ALA A 87 -3.94 9.66 5.16
C ALA A 87 -5.32 10.31 5.18
N GLU A 88 -5.92 10.50 4.01
CA GLU A 88 -7.22 11.15 3.89
C GLU A 88 -8.39 10.27 4.34
N ARG A 89 -8.35 8.98 4.00
CA ARG A 89 -9.49 8.08 4.20
C ARG A 89 -9.48 7.39 5.56
N VAL A 90 -8.33 7.01 6.04
CA VAL A 90 -8.21 6.20 7.26
C VAL A 90 -7.19 6.75 8.25
N GLY A 91 -6.61 7.92 7.96
CA GLY A 91 -5.66 8.56 8.85
C GLY A 91 -4.36 7.78 9.04
N ALA A 92 -4.02 6.90 8.10
CA ALA A 92 -2.81 6.11 8.18
C ALA A 92 -1.65 6.84 7.51
N VAL A 93 -0.45 6.64 8.06
CA VAL A 93 0.76 7.29 7.53
C VAL A 93 1.81 6.24 7.20
N LEU A 94 2.67 6.57 6.25
CA LEU A 94 3.73 5.66 5.83
C LEU A 94 4.73 5.46 6.97
N ARG A 95 5.04 4.21 7.30
CA ARG A 95 6.05 3.87 8.29
C ARG A 95 7.41 3.89 7.62
N ARG A 96 8.32 4.61 8.21
CA ARG A 96 9.68 4.72 7.71
C ARG A 96 10.67 3.99 8.58
#